data_3b9ec0c049341cd717524a0f55694220
#
_entry.id   3b9ec0c049341cd717524a0f55694220
#
_cell.length_a   1.000
_cell.length_b   1.000
_cell.length_c   1.000
_cell.angle_alpha   90.00
_cell.angle_beta   90.00
_cell.angle_gamma   90.00
#
_symmetry.space_group_name_H-M   'P 1'
#
loop_
_entity.id
_entity.type
_entity.pdbx_description
1 polymer ?
#
loop_
_entity_poly.entity_id
_entity_poly.type
_entity_poly.pdbx_seq_one_letter_code
_entity_poly.pdbx_strand_id
1 'polypeptide(L)'
;HIVIWDYLVNFHNYLMPHPPLCGIAENHNFYLKNHTYGIFHQMAYETHSADAEMSAYLIAKSMWNKDTDIPALASKYLKVTYGDASPYLAEYYNTMYSDVLTSKKQMYIYDTPTACAAKYFSRKRVKHYLDLIGKALKSVEGDTVLTLRVQRIKLNILYLRANGKRYATAKES
;
A
#
# COMPACT_ATOMS: atom_id res chain seq x y z
N HIS A 1 4.08 -31.19 7.79
CA HIS A 1 3.58 -30.18 6.85
C HIS A 1 3.45 -28.83 7.57
N ILE A 2 3.98 -27.79 6.97
CA ILE A 2 3.90 -26.42 7.50
C ILE A 2 2.86 -25.68 6.66
N VAL A 3 1.90 -25.03 7.33
CA VAL A 3 0.98 -24.06 6.72
C VAL A 3 1.28 -22.70 7.32
N ILE A 4 1.44 -21.71 6.47
CA ILE A 4 1.67 -20.33 6.87
C ILE A 4 0.33 -19.58 6.88
N TRP A 5 0.05 -18.87 7.96
CA TRP A 5 -0.99 -17.88 8.04
C TRP A 5 -0.31 -16.51 8.11
N ASP A 6 -0.36 -15.78 7.01
CA ASP A 6 0.31 -14.50 6.84
C ASP A 6 -0.69 -13.35 6.85
N TYR A 7 -0.25 -12.18 7.31
CA TYR A 7 -1.08 -11.00 7.49
C TYR A 7 -0.57 -9.86 6.62
N LEU A 8 -1.45 -9.30 5.78
CA LEU A 8 -1.11 -8.31 4.76
C LEU A 8 -1.89 -7.00 4.89
N VAL A 9 -2.26 -6.66 6.12
CA VAL A 9 -3.10 -5.49 6.41
C VAL A 9 -2.82 -4.99 7.83
N ASN A 10 -3.12 -3.72 8.07
CA ASN A 10 -3.21 -3.20 9.43
C ASN A 10 -4.61 -3.43 9.99
N PHE A 11 -4.76 -4.27 11.00
CA PHE A 11 -6.06 -4.64 11.59
C PHE A 11 -6.69 -3.57 12.47
N HIS A 12 -5.91 -2.63 13.00
CA HIS A 12 -6.46 -1.51 13.77
C HIS A 12 -7.02 -0.41 12.87
N ASN A 13 -6.46 -0.26 11.64
CA ASN A 13 -6.72 0.89 10.81
C ASN A 13 -6.67 0.50 9.34
N TYR A 14 -7.72 -0.13 8.82
CA TYR A 14 -7.78 -0.62 7.44
C TYR A 14 -7.58 0.47 6.37
N LEU A 15 -7.91 1.72 6.69
CA LEU A 15 -7.67 2.86 5.79
C LEU A 15 -6.21 3.35 5.79
N MET A 16 -5.40 2.92 6.75
CA MET A 16 -4.01 3.36 6.82
C MET A 16 -3.17 2.62 5.79
N PRO A 17 -2.32 3.33 5.03
CA PRO A 17 -1.38 2.68 4.12
C PRO A 17 -0.53 1.64 4.86
N HIS A 18 -0.60 0.41 4.38
CA HIS A 18 0.18 -0.70 4.89
C HIS A 18 0.75 -1.44 3.68
N PRO A 19 1.90 -0.99 3.13
CA PRO A 19 2.44 -1.50 1.87
C PRO A 19 2.99 -2.93 2.04
N PRO A 20 2.19 -3.95 1.79
CA PRO A 20 2.61 -5.34 1.95
C PRO A 20 3.47 -5.84 0.79
N LEU A 21 3.57 -5.04 -0.29
CA LEU A 21 4.23 -5.43 -1.53
C LEU A 21 5.74 -5.62 -1.38
N CYS A 22 6.32 -4.99 -0.34
CA CYS A 22 7.72 -5.22 0.01
C CYS A 22 7.85 -6.62 0.58
N GLY A 23 8.50 -7.49 -0.16
CA GLY A 23 8.83 -8.83 0.32
C GLY A 23 7.88 -9.96 -0.10
N ILE A 24 6.83 -9.70 -0.91
CA ILE A 24 5.93 -10.77 -1.35
C ILE A 24 6.70 -11.90 -2.04
N ALA A 25 7.50 -11.57 -3.06
CA ALA A 25 8.24 -12.56 -3.81
C ALA A 25 9.30 -13.27 -2.96
N GLU A 26 9.99 -12.51 -2.11
CA GLU A 26 11.00 -13.02 -1.19
C GLU A 26 10.38 -13.96 -0.16
N ASN A 27 9.25 -13.60 0.44
CA ASN A 27 8.52 -14.43 1.39
C ASN A 27 8.02 -15.73 0.74
N HIS A 28 7.39 -15.64 -0.43
CA HIS A 28 6.92 -16.83 -1.15
C HIS A 28 8.07 -17.76 -1.52
N ASN A 29 9.19 -17.22 -1.99
CA ASN A 29 10.38 -18.01 -2.27
C ASN A 29 10.97 -18.65 -1.01
N PHE A 30 10.96 -17.92 0.12
CA PHE A 30 11.37 -18.48 1.41
C PHE A 30 10.47 -19.63 1.85
N TYR A 31 9.13 -19.46 1.75
CA TYR A 31 8.17 -20.50 2.12
C TYR A 31 8.34 -21.75 1.27
N LEU A 32 8.51 -21.62 -0.05
CA LEU A 32 8.75 -22.73 -0.95
C LEU A 32 10.04 -23.46 -0.63
N LYS A 33 11.14 -22.75 -0.35
CA LYS A 33 12.43 -23.35 0.03
C LYS A 33 12.36 -24.12 1.35
N ASN A 34 11.44 -23.75 2.24
CA ASN A 34 11.26 -24.40 3.53
C ASN A 34 10.10 -25.40 3.56
N HIS A 35 9.75 -25.95 2.39
CA HIS A 35 8.77 -27.01 2.24
C HIS A 35 7.39 -26.68 2.84
N THR A 36 6.96 -25.43 2.73
CA THR A 36 5.63 -25.01 3.11
C THR A 36 4.59 -25.69 2.24
N TYR A 37 3.62 -26.35 2.87
CA TYR A 37 2.56 -27.09 2.19
C TYR A 37 1.46 -26.16 1.67
N GLY A 38 1.16 -25.08 2.39
CA GLY A 38 0.14 -24.12 2.01
C GLY A 38 0.33 -22.75 2.67
N ILE A 39 -0.22 -21.73 2.04
CA ILE A 39 -0.19 -20.36 2.52
C ILE A 39 -1.62 -19.82 2.53
N PHE A 40 -2.02 -19.22 3.63
CA PHE A 40 -3.24 -18.43 3.74
C PHE A 40 -2.86 -16.97 4.03
N HIS A 41 -3.16 -16.09 3.09
CA HIS A 41 -2.97 -14.65 3.26
C HIS A 41 -4.25 -14.00 3.77
N GLN A 42 -4.25 -13.59 5.02
CA GLN A 42 -5.34 -12.82 5.58
C GLN A 42 -5.20 -11.35 5.21
N MET A 43 -6.21 -10.85 4.53
CA MET A 43 -6.31 -9.45 4.10
C MET A 43 -7.52 -8.76 4.71
N ALA A 44 -7.64 -7.45 4.49
CA ALA A 44 -8.83 -6.72 4.87
C ALA A 44 -10.03 -7.17 4.03
N TYR A 45 -11.15 -7.37 4.68
CA TYR A 45 -12.46 -7.62 4.05
C TYR A 45 -13.30 -6.34 3.95
N GLU A 46 -12.85 -5.28 4.61
CA GLU A 46 -13.52 -3.99 4.65
C GLU A 46 -13.44 -3.26 3.31
N THR A 47 -14.54 -2.64 2.92
CA THR A 47 -14.60 -1.80 1.72
C THR A 47 -13.64 -0.62 1.86
N HIS A 48 -12.91 -0.31 0.81
CA HIS A 48 -11.95 0.81 0.75
C HIS A 48 -10.71 0.68 1.63
N SER A 49 -10.40 -0.51 2.12
CA SER A 49 -9.11 -0.77 2.78
C SER A 49 -7.95 -0.40 1.87
N ALA A 50 -6.91 0.18 2.48
CA ALA A 50 -5.76 0.66 1.74
C ALA A 50 -5.11 -0.47 0.92
N ASP A 51 -4.98 -0.25 -0.37
CA ASP A 51 -4.26 -1.11 -1.33
C ASP A 51 -4.78 -2.56 -1.44
N ALA A 52 -5.95 -2.88 -0.87
CA ALA A 52 -6.45 -4.25 -0.79
C ALA A 52 -6.61 -4.92 -2.17
N GLU A 53 -7.16 -4.21 -3.16
CA GLU A 53 -7.40 -4.76 -4.50
C GLU A 53 -6.07 -5.06 -5.23
N MET A 54 -5.11 -4.13 -5.17
CA MET A 54 -3.79 -4.31 -5.78
C MET A 54 -3.02 -5.42 -5.08
N SER A 55 -3.01 -5.43 -3.75
CA SER A 55 -2.34 -6.45 -2.96
C SER A 55 -2.89 -7.84 -3.26
N ALA A 56 -4.22 -8.01 -3.29
CA ALA A 56 -4.85 -9.28 -3.62
C ALA A 56 -4.46 -9.78 -5.01
N TYR A 57 -4.45 -8.89 -6.01
CA TYR A 57 -4.06 -9.23 -7.36
C TYR A 57 -2.59 -9.71 -7.44
N LEU A 58 -1.68 -8.96 -6.84
CA LEU A 58 -0.25 -9.28 -6.89
C LEU A 58 0.08 -10.58 -6.15
N ILE A 59 -0.53 -10.77 -4.96
CA ILE A 59 -0.37 -11.98 -4.17
C ILE A 59 -0.90 -13.20 -4.91
N ALA A 60 -2.11 -13.15 -5.43
CA ALA A 60 -2.69 -14.25 -6.19
C ALA A 60 -1.82 -14.67 -7.38
N LYS A 61 -1.26 -13.70 -8.10
CA LYS A 61 -0.34 -13.96 -9.21
C LYS A 61 0.99 -14.57 -8.75
N SER A 62 1.54 -14.07 -7.65
CA SER A 62 2.79 -14.59 -7.07
C SER A 62 2.62 -15.99 -6.49
N MET A 63 1.48 -16.29 -5.88
CA MET A 63 1.17 -17.65 -5.40
C MET A 63 1.01 -18.64 -6.56
N TRP A 64 0.49 -18.18 -7.68
CA TRP A 64 0.33 -19.02 -8.87
C TRP A 64 1.65 -19.28 -9.62
N ASN A 65 2.51 -18.29 -9.68
CA ASN A 65 3.81 -18.39 -10.34
C ASN A 65 4.89 -17.73 -9.48
N LYS A 66 5.80 -18.56 -8.95
CA LYS A 66 6.92 -18.13 -8.09
C LYS A 66 7.89 -17.15 -8.76
N ASP A 67 7.95 -17.16 -10.09
CA ASP A 67 8.86 -16.33 -10.88
C ASP A 67 8.18 -15.02 -11.33
N THR A 68 7.07 -14.65 -10.69
CA THR A 68 6.35 -13.41 -10.99
C THR A 68 7.20 -12.17 -10.67
N ASP A 69 7.43 -11.33 -11.68
CA ASP A 69 8.02 -10.01 -11.51
C ASP A 69 6.95 -9.07 -10.90
N ILE A 70 7.00 -8.90 -9.58
CA ILE A 70 6.03 -8.08 -8.83
C ILE A 70 6.06 -6.61 -9.26
N PRO A 71 7.23 -5.94 -9.43
CA PRO A 71 7.28 -4.57 -9.95
C PRO A 71 6.63 -4.40 -11.32
N ALA A 72 6.94 -5.28 -12.28
CA ALA A 72 6.34 -5.22 -13.61
C ALA A 72 4.83 -5.48 -13.56
N LEU A 73 4.38 -6.42 -12.73
CA LEU A 73 2.96 -6.72 -12.54
C LEU A 73 2.20 -5.56 -11.89
N ALA A 74 2.79 -4.91 -10.88
CA ALA A 74 2.23 -3.72 -10.25
C ALA A 74 2.09 -2.56 -11.24
N SER A 75 3.12 -2.32 -12.07
CA SER A 75 3.07 -1.31 -13.12
C SER A 75 1.95 -1.57 -14.14
N LYS A 76 1.79 -2.83 -14.56
CA LYS A 76 0.70 -3.25 -15.44
C LYS A 76 -0.68 -3.04 -14.80
N TYR A 77 -0.84 -3.44 -13.53
CA TYR A 77 -2.07 -3.23 -12.76
C TYR A 77 -2.44 -1.74 -12.71
N LEU A 78 -1.48 -0.88 -12.35
CA LEU A 78 -1.70 0.56 -12.26
C LEU A 78 -2.14 1.14 -13.61
N LYS A 79 -1.50 0.75 -14.71
CA LYS A 79 -1.85 1.24 -16.05
C LYS A 79 -3.26 0.85 -16.46
N VAL A 80 -3.66 -0.41 -16.22
CA VAL A 80 -5.00 -0.91 -16.59
C VAL A 80 -6.09 -0.30 -15.70
N THR A 81 -5.81 -0.14 -14.40
CA THR A 81 -6.81 0.28 -13.42
C THR A 81 -7.00 1.79 -13.36
N TYR A 82 -5.93 2.57 -13.61
CA TYR A 82 -5.91 4.01 -13.37
C TYR A 82 -5.57 4.85 -14.61
N GLY A 83 -5.35 4.22 -15.78
CA GLY A 83 -5.12 4.94 -17.04
C GLY A 83 -3.98 5.97 -16.93
N ASP A 84 -4.27 7.21 -17.30
CA ASP A 84 -3.31 8.32 -17.32
C ASP A 84 -2.83 8.77 -15.93
N ALA A 85 -3.51 8.37 -14.87
CA ALA A 85 -3.03 8.59 -13.50
C ALA A 85 -1.88 7.65 -13.11
N SER A 86 -1.67 6.55 -13.86
CA SER A 86 -0.73 5.49 -13.51
C SER A 86 0.72 5.93 -13.29
N PRO A 87 1.33 6.86 -14.05
CA PRO A 87 2.70 7.27 -13.80
C PRO A 87 2.88 7.93 -12.42
N TYR A 88 1.94 8.78 -12.02
CA TYR A 88 1.97 9.48 -10.73
C TYR A 88 1.72 8.52 -9.57
N LEU A 89 0.84 7.54 -9.76
CA LEU A 89 0.58 6.51 -8.76
C LEU A 89 1.74 5.52 -8.64
N ALA A 90 2.42 5.19 -9.74
CA ALA A 90 3.63 4.38 -9.69
C ALA A 90 4.73 5.08 -8.88
N GLU A 91 4.96 6.38 -9.09
CA GLU A 91 5.88 7.17 -8.28
C GLU A 91 5.48 7.21 -6.80
N TYR A 92 4.18 7.41 -6.52
CA TYR A 92 3.63 7.37 -5.16
C TYR A 92 3.94 6.05 -4.45
N TYR A 93 3.60 4.92 -5.06
CA TYR A 93 3.83 3.61 -4.46
C TYR A 93 5.31 3.29 -4.31
N ASN A 94 6.12 3.53 -5.32
CA ASN A 94 7.56 3.30 -5.27
C ASN A 94 8.23 4.12 -4.17
N THR A 95 7.84 5.39 -4.02
CA THR A 95 8.37 6.26 -2.97
C THR A 95 7.95 5.75 -1.60
N MET A 96 6.67 5.41 -1.41
CA MET A 96 6.16 4.91 -0.14
C MET A 96 6.85 3.61 0.28
N TYR A 97 7.02 2.66 -0.63
CA TYR A 97 7.71 1.40 -0.34
C TYR A 97 9.18 1.63 -0.02
N SER A 98 9.86 2.48 -0.78
CA SER A 98 11.24 2.86 -0.49
C SER A 98 11.38 3.50 0.90
N ASP A 99 10.45 4.35 1.30
CA ASP A 99 10.44 4.99 2.62
C ASP A 99 10.29 3.97 3.75
N VAL A 100 9.44 2.97 3.59
CA VAL A 100 9.28 1.89 4.57
C VAL A 100 10.54 1.04 4.64
N LEU A 101 11.08 0.59 3.51
CA LEU A 101 12.28 -0.24 3.46
C LEU A 101 13.52 0.47 4.06
N THR A 102 13.73 1.73 3.68
CA THR A 102 14.89 2.51 4.14
C THR A 102 14.80 2.90 5.61
N SER A 103 13.59 2.92 6.19
CA SER A 103 13.41 3.20 7.61
C SER A 103 14.05 2.15 8.52
N LYS A 104 14.25 0.93 8.02
CA LYS A 104 14.72 -0.25 8.79
C LYS A 104 13.88 -0.54 10.03
N LYS A 105 12.63 -0.04 10.09
CA LYS A 105 11.71 -0.24 11.20
C LYS A 105 10.65 -1.25 10.81
N GLN A 106 10.29 -2.12 11.74
CA GLN A 106 9.21 -3.06 11.52
C GLN A 106 7.86 -2.37 11.48
N MET A 107 7.06 -2.74 10.50
CA MET A 107 5.65 -2.37 10.39
C MET A 107 4.83 -3.48 11.04
N TYR A 108 4.00 -3.11 12.01
CA TYR A 108 3.16 -4.07 12.72
C TYR A 108 1.72 -3.96 12.27
N ILE A 109 1.03 -5.09 12.28
CA ILE A 109 -0.40 -5.19 11.90
C ILE A 109 -1.35 -4.42 12.85
N TYR A 110 -0.84 -3.88 13.95
CA TYR A 110 -1.58 -3.06 14.92
C TYR A 110 -0.97 -1.66 15.11
N ASP A 111 -0.08 -1.23 14.23
CA ASP A 111 0.47 0.12 14.30
C ASP A 111 -0.63 1.18 14.18
N THR A 112 -0.55 2.20 15.03
CA THR A 112 -1.45 3.36 14.96
C THR A 112 -0.97 4.37 13.91
N PRO A 113 -1.85 5.26 13.40
CA PRO A 113 -1.42 6.35 12.50
C PRO A 113 -0.31 7.21 13.10
N THR A 114 -0.33 7.46 14.42
CA THR A 114 0.73 8.21 15.12
C THR A 114 2.06 7.46 15.12
N ALA A 115 2.05 6.15 15.35
CA ALA A 115 3.24 5.31 15.30
C ALA A 115 3.83 5.27 13.89
N CYS A 116 2.99 5.10 12.86
CA CYS A 116 3.42 5.10 11.47
C CYS A 116 3.96 6.47 11.02
N ALA A 117 3.33 7.57 11.46
CA ALA A 117 3.84 8.93 11.23
C ALA A 117 5.24 9.14 11.83
N ALA A 118 5.51 8.51 12.98
CA ALA A 118 6.80 8.57 13.64
C ALA A 118 7.88 7.72 12.94
N LYS A 119 7.47 6.59 12.38
CA LYS A 119 8.37 5.59 11.83
C LYS A 119 8.70 5.83 10.35
N TYR A 120 7.68 6.05 9.51
CA TYR A 120 7.78 6.00 8.04
C TYR A 120 7.26 7.25 7.35
N PHE A 121 6.12 7.81 7.81
CA PHE A 121 5.35 8.81 7.08
C PHE A 121 5.51 10.20 7.71
N SER A 122 6.66 10.84 7.50
CA SER A 122 6.87 12.22 7.96
C SER A 122 5.92 13.22 7.27
N ARG A 123 5.73 14.42 7.83
CA ARG A 123 4.96 15.51 7.20
C ARG A 123 5.40 15.80 5.76
N LYS A 124 6.72 15.84 5.52
CA LYS A 124 7.30 16.07 4.19
C LYS A 124 6.87 14.97 3.22
N ARG A 125 6.91 13.70 3.67
CA ARG A 125 6.51 12.54 2.86
C ARG A 125 5.03 12.56 2.54
N VAL A 126 4.18 12.77 3.53
CA VAL A 126 2.72 12.86 3.34
C VAL A 126 2.35 14.00 2.40
N LYS A 127 3.01 15.17 2.50
CA LYS A 127 2.82 16.25 1.54
C LYS A 127 3.16 15.81 0.12
N HIS A 128 4.32 15.18 -0.07
CA HIS A 128 4.75 14.70 -1.38
C HIS A 128 3.77 13.66 -1.97
N TYR A 129 3.27 12.74 -1.15
CA TYR A 129 2.24 11.78 -1.59
C TYR A 129 0.96 12.47 -2.05
N LEU A 130 0.50 13.48 -1.30
CA LEU A 130 -0.68 14.25 -1.69
C LEU A 130 -0.46 15.07 -2.96
N ASP A 131 0.76 15.58 -3.19
CA ASP A 131 1.12 16.30 -4.42
C ASP A 131 1.09 15.35 -5.64
N LEU A 132 1.61 14.13 -5.50
CA LEU A 132 1.54 13.10 -6.55
C LEU A 132 0.09 12.67 -6.85
N ILE A 133 -0.70 12.42 -5.81
CA ILE A 133 -2.11 12.07 -5.96
C ILE A 133 -2.90 13.24 -6.58
N GLY A 134 -2.54 14.49 -6.25
CA GLY A 134 -3.10 15.68 -6.89
C GLY A 134 -2.85 15.72 -8.40
N LYS A 135 -1.62 15.41 -8.83
CA LYS A 135 -1.26 15.28 -10.26
C LYS A 135 -2.03 14.14 -10.92
N ALA A 136 -2.15 12.98 -10.25
CA ALA A 136 -2.93 11.84 -10.71
C ALA A 136 -4.40 12.21 -10.92
N LEU A 137 -5.03 12.93 -10.00
CA LEU A 137 -6.42 13.41 -10.14
C LEU A 137 -6.58 14.33 -11.33
N LYS A 138 -5.63 15.26 -11.52
CA LYS A 138 -5.66 16.18 -12.66
C LYS A 138 -5.54 15.48 -14.00
N SER A 139 -4.75 14.40 -14.09
CA SER A 139 -4.54 13.66 -15.35
C SER A 139 -5.76 12.86 -15.79
N VAL A 140 -6.72 12.62 -14.91
CA VAL A 140 -7.96 11.88 -15.18
C VAL A 140 -9.20 12.77 -15.00
N GLU A 141 -9.03 14.08 -15.00
CA GLU A 141 -10.13 15.05 -14.94
C GLU A 141 -11.10 14.81 -16.09
N GLY A 142 -12.39 14.70 -15.77
CA GLY A 142 -13.44 14.37 -16.75
C GLY A 142 -13.81 12.88 -16.82
N ASP A 143 -12.96 11.97 -16.34
CA ASP A 143 -13.31 10.55 -16.17
C ASP A 143 -13.76 10.29 -14.73
N THR A 144 -15.07 10.16 -14.53
CA THR A 144 -15.67 9.95 -13.21
C THR A 144 -15.17 8.67 -12.54
N VAL A 145 -14.99 7.58 -13.31
CA VAL A 145 -14.58 6.28 -12.77
C VAL A 145 -13.14 6.33 -12.28
N LEU A 146 -12.23 6.85 -13.12
CA LEU A 146 -10.82 6.97 -12.76
C LEU A 146 -10.63 7.98 -11.63
N THR A 147 -11.36 9.10 -11.64
CA THR A 147 -11.34 10.09 -10.56
C THR A 147 -11.72 9.46 -9.22
N LEU A 148 -12.81 8.70 -9.15
CA LEU A 148 -13.23 8.02 -7.93
C LEU A 148 -12.19 6.99 -7.44
N ARG A 149 -11.58 6.24 -8.34
CA ARG A 149 -10.51 5.29 -7.99
C ARG A 149 -9.30 6.00 -7.35
N VAL A 150 -8.86 7.11 -7.93
CA VAL A 150 -7.74 7.90 -7.38
C VAL A 150 -8.13 8.58 -6.06
N GLN A 151 -9.37 9.03 -5.91
CA GLN A 151 -9.87 9.59 -4.65
C GLN A 151 -9.85 8.58 -3.50
N ARG A 152 -10.09 7.30 -3.77
CA ARG A 152 -9.96 6.24 -2.76
C ARG A 152 -8.52 6.14 -2.22
N ILE A 153 -7.51 6.23 -3.10
CA ILE A 153 -6.11 6.26 -2.67
C ILE A 153 -5.84 7.53 -1.83
N LYS A 154 -6.37 8.68 -2.25
CA LYS A 154 -6.25 9.93 -1.50
C LYS A 154 -6.83 9.80 -0.09
N LEU A 155 -7.96 9.12 0.06
CA LEU A 155 -8.62 8.91 1.35
C LEU A 155 -7.66 8.26 2.37
N ASN A 156 -6.88 7.28 1.97
CA ASN A 156 -5.94 6.60 2.85
C ASN A 156 -4.89 7.55 3.41
N ILE A 157 -4.35 8.45 2.59
CA ILE A 157 -3.37 9.45 3.03
C ILE A 157 -4.02 10.55 3.87
N LEU A 158 -5.25 10.95 3.56
CA LEU A 158 -5.99 11.90 4.38
C LEU A 158 -6.34 11.32 5.75
N TYR A 159 -6.71 10.02 5.81
CA TYR A 159 -6.93 9.32 7.07
C TYR A 159 -5.67 9.31 7.95
N LEU A 160 -4.52 8.94 7.36
CA LEU A 160 -3.23 8.99 8.05
C LEU A 160 -2.93 10.40 8.59
N ARG A 161 -3.15 11.43 7.77
CA ARG A 161 -2.92 12.83 8.14
C ARG A 161 -3.83 13.30 9.28
N ALA A 162 -5.11 12.94 9.24
CA ALA A 162 -6.09 13.35 10.25
C ALA A 162 -5.85 12.67 11.60
N ASN A 163 -5.41 11.41 11.61
CA ASN A 163 -5.29 10.60 12.82
C ASN A 163 -3.87 10.52 13.39
N GLY A 164 -2.86 10.96 12.65
CA GLY A 164 -1.49 10.99 13.14
C GLY A 164 -1.21 12.30 13.90
N LYS A 165 -1.13 12.27 15.23
CA LYS A 165 -0.89 13.46 16.08
C LYS A 165 0.28 14.35 15.63
N ARG A 166 1.28 13.77 14.96
CA ARG A 166 2.44 14.53 14.43
C ARG A 166 2.11 15.43 13.26
N TYR A 167 0.90 15.32 12.67
CA TYR A 167 0.46 16.17 11.56
C TYR A 167 -0.38 17.37 12.03
N ALA A 168 -0.87 17.36 13.28
CA ALA A 168 -1.57 18.50 13.85
C ALA A 168 -0.67 19.74 13.86
N THR A 169 -1.20 20.87 13.47
CA THR A 169 -0.54 22.17 13.61
C THR A 169 -0.82 22.73 15.00
N ALA A 170 0.03 23.64 15.49
CA ALA A 170 -0.18 24.30 16.78
C ALA A 170 -1.51 25.08 16.90
N LYS A 171 -2.26 25.22 15.78
CA LYS A 171 -3.59 25.85 15.76
C LYS A 171 -4.76 24.84 15.86
N GLU A 172 -4.46 23.55 15.77
CA GLU A 172 -5.46 22.47 15.78
C GLU A 172 -5.40 21.63 17.08
N SER A 173 -4.52 22.00 18.02
CA SER A 173 -4.35 21.34 19.31
C SER A 173 -5.06 22.07 20.45
#